data_07100efbe9f23a6008c0c4fee7b0c740
#
_entry.id   07100efbe9f23a6008c0c4fee7b0c740
#
_cell.length_a   1.000
_cell.length_b   1.000
_cell.length_c   1.000
_cell.angle_alpha   90.00
_cell.angle_beta   90.00
_cell.angle_gamma   90.00
#
_symmetry.space_group_name_H-M   'P 1'
#
loop_
_entity.id
_entity.type
_entity.pdbx_description
1 polymer ?
#
loop_
_entity_poly.entity_id
_entity_poly.type
_entity_poly.pdbx_seq_one_letter_code
_entity_poly.pdbx_strand_id
1 'polypeptide(L)'
;MLGETELVLSTLQSRWFAKGSACMQIYLPIAEMSANIMTLIGMGGLVGFMSGMFGVGGGFLMTPLLIFIGVPPAVAVASEANQIVASSVSGGLAYWQRRAIDIPMGLILMSGGLVGSYSGVQIFKALRAVGQVDLLISLSYVLFLSVIGALMLRESIQALNARRLGNPVRARRPGQHSWILGLPFRMRFRRSKLYISIIPPVIIGFFVGMMSAIMGVGGGFIMVPAMIYILRMPTNVVIGTSLFQIIFVTASVTIFHAVENQTLDIVLATLLMIGGVIGAQIGAYVGQRLQGEQLRALLALIVLAVGARLLFDLVIEPQELYSITPLTPALESAP
;
A
#
# COMPACT_ATOMS: atom_id res chain seq x y z
N MET A 1 -0.21 14.16 -49.66
CA MET A 1 -1.62 14.27 -49.21
C MET A 1 -1.99 13.32 -48.05
N LEU A 2 -1.27 12.23 -47.76
CA LEU A 2 -1.60 11.33 -46.65
C LEU A 2 -0.96 11.73 -45.31
N GLY A 3 0.05 12.60 -45.31
CA GLY A 3 0.73 13.04 -44.06
C GLY A 3 0.03 14.17 -43.30
N GLU A 4 -0.74 15.01 -43.95
CA GLU A 4 -1.45 16.13 -43.33
C GLU A 4 -2.71 15.68 -42.57
N THR A 5 -3.37 14.63 -43.02
CA THR A 5 -4.55 14.08 -42.35
C THR A 5 -4.20 13.35 -41.06
N GLU A 6 -3.07 12.66 -40.98
CA GLU A 6 -2.60 12.04 -39.69
C GLU A 6 -2.17 13.10 -38.69
N LEU A 7 -1.54 14.17 -39.11
CA LEU A 7 -1.11 15.27 -38.23
C LEU A 7 -2.32 16.04 -37.66
N VAL A 8 -3.35 16.22 -38.45
CA VAL A 8 -4.61 16.86 -38.02
C VAL A 8 -5.40 15.95 -37.08
N LEU A 9 -5.43 14.64 -37.35
CA LEU A 9 -6.08 13.68 -36.46
C LEU A 9 -5.35 13.54 -35.10
N SER A 10 -4.03 13.52 -35.09
CA SER A 10 -3.24 13.47 -33.86
C SER A 10 -3.38 14.75 -33.01
N THR A 11 -3.42 15.92 -33.70
CA THR A 11 -3.66 17.22 -33.02
C THR A 11 -5.10 17.38 -32.54
N LEU A 12 -6.08 16.86 -33.24
CA LEU A 12 -7.47 16.84 -32.78
C LEU A 12 -7.65 15.88 -31.64
N GLN A 13 -7.05 14.70 -31.69
CA GLN A 13 -7.10 13.71 -30.59
C GLN A 13 -6.44 14.23 -29.34
N SER A 14 -5.27 14.89 -29.44
CA SER A 14 -4.61 15.52 -28.30
C SER A 14 -5.42 16.69 -27.74
N ARG A 15 -6.10 17.50 -28.57
CA ARG A 15 -6.98 18.59 -28.13
C ARG A 15 -8.28 18.11 -27.47
N TRP A 16 -8.84 16.97 -27.90
CA TRP A 16 -10.01 16.37 -27.24
C TRP A 16 -9.65 15.81 -25.87
N PHE A 17 -8.51 15.10 -25.74
CA PHE A 17 -8.00 14.63 -24.46
C PHE A 17 -7.62 15.80 -23.54
N ALA A 18 -6.99 16.84 -24.05
CA ALA A 18 -6.62 18.04 -23.28
C ALA A 18 -7.86 18.84 -22.83
N LYS A 19 -8.90 18.94 -23.63
CA LYS A 19 -10.12 19.70 -23.29
C LYS A 19 -11.02 18.95 -22.30
N GLY A 20 -11.06 17.63 -22.33
CA GLY A 20 -11.77 16.81 -21.34
C GLY A 20 -11.09 16.78 -19.98
N SER A 21 -9.75 16.89 -19.95
CA SER A 21 -8.97 16.90 -18.70
C SER A 21 -8.94 18.28 -17.99
N ALA A 22 -9.05 19.38 -18.73
CA ALA A 22 -9.00 20.73 -18.16
C ALA A 22 -10.21 21.07 -17.28
N CYS A 23 -11.34 20.40 -17.45
CA CYS A 23 -12.59 20.70 -16.75
C CYS A 23 -12.72 20.05 -15.35
N MET A 24 -11.79 19.14 -14.97
CA MET A 24 -11.85 18.36 -13.72
C MET A 24 -10.51 18.37 -12.96
N GLN A 25 -9.72 19.42 -13.10
CA GLN A 25 -8.49 19.59 -12.32
C GLN A 25 -8.81 20.21 -10.98
N ILE A 26 -8.21 19.67 -9.92
CA ILE A 26 -8.26 20.23 -8.58
C ILE A 26 -6.85 20.56 -8.11
N TYR A 27 -6.70 21.67 -7.42
CA TYR A 27 -5.43 22.04 -6.80
C TYR A 27 -5.29 21.34 -5.45
N LEU A 28 -4.15 20.69 -5.24
CA LEU A 28 -3.79 20.02 -4.00
C LEU A 28 -2.91 20.96 -3.17
N PRO A 29 -3.43 21.49 -2.04
CA PRO A 29 -2.77 22.61 -1.34
C PRO A 29 -1.42 22.22 -0.73
N ILE A 30 -1.26 20.99 -0.23
CA ILE A 30 -0.04 20.53 0.44
C ILE A 30 0.94 19.89 -0.56
N ALA A 31 0.42 19.28 -1.62
CA ALA A 31 1.23 18.74 -2.71
C ALA A 31 1.71 19.83 -3.69
N GLU A 32 1.16 21.05 -3.61
CA GLU A 32 1.47 22.24 -4.45
C GLU A 32 1.35 21.94 -5.96
N MET A 33 0.43 21.06 -6.35
CA MET A 33 0.22 20.65 -7.74
C MET A 33 -1.26 20.52 -8.09
N SER A 34 -1.57 20.59 -9.39
CA SER A 34 -2.90 20.30 -9.90
C SER A 34 -2.99 18.86 -10.38
N ALA A 35 -4.04 18.12 -10.00
CA ALA A 35 -4.27 16.77 -10.41
C ALA A 35 -5.70 16.58 -10.93
N ASN A 36 -5.89 15.58 -11.79
CA ASN A 36 -7.21 15.26 -12.32
C ASN A 36 -8.01 14.43 -11.28
N ILE A 37 -9.20 14.89 -10.93
CA ILE A 37 -10.10 14.25 -9.96
C ILE A 37 -10.40 12.80 -10.34
N MET A 38 -10.71 12.54 -11.62
CA MET A 38 -11.04 11.18 -12.09
C MET A 38 -9.85 10.24 -12.00
N THR A 39 -8.64 10.74 -12.25
CA THR A 39 -7.42 9.94 -12.08
C THR A 39 -7.23 9.54 -10.62
N LEU A 40 -7.39 10.49 -9.68
CA LEU A 40 -7.23 10.22 -8.25
C LEU A 40 -8.29 9.23 -7.74
N ILE A 41 -9.58 9.43 -8.09
CA ILE A 41 -10.65 8.51 -7.70
C ILE A 41 -10.42 7.13 -8.35
N GLY A 42 -10.02 7.08 -9.61
CA GLY A 42 -9.71 5.85 -10.33
C GLY A 42 -8.55 5.07 -9.71
N MET A 43 -7.47 5.78 -9.33
CA MET A 43 -6.33 5.18 -8.61
C MET A 43 -6.77 4.67 -7.23
N GLY A 44 -7.53 5.48 -6.49
CA GLY A 44 -8.13 5.05 -5.22
C GLY A 44 -8.97 3.79 -5.39
N GLY A 45 -9.81 3.74 -6.43
CA GLY A 45 -10.64 2.59 -6.77
C GLY A 45 -9.85 1.33 -7.11
N LEU A 46 -8.84 1.45 -7.96
CA LEU A 46 -7.98 0.34 -8.34
C LEU A 46 -7.20 -0.22 -7.15
N VAL A 47 -6.59 0.65 -6.36
CA VAL A 47 -5.82 0.25 -5.18
C VAL A 47 -6.76 -0.27 -4.08
N GLY A 48 -7.92 0.35 -3.89
CA GLY A 48 -8.95 -0.15 -2.99
C GLY A 48 -9.44 -1.55 -3.38
N PHE A 49 -9.66 -1.79 -4.67
CA PHE A 49 -10.03 -3.11 -5.20
C PHE A 49 -8.95 -4.16 -4.85
N MET A 50 -7.68 -3.84 -5.08
CA MET A 50 -6.56 -4.69 -4.69
C MET A 50 -6.51 -4.91 -3.18
N SER A 51 -6.71 -3.86 -2.39
CA SER A 51 -6.77 -3.92 -0.93
C SER A 51 -7.84 -4.87 -0.42
N GLY A 52 -9.07 -4.74 -0.93
CA GLY A 52 -10.19 -5.61 -0.58
C GLY A 52 -9.98 -7.07 -0.99
N MET A 53 -9.35 -7.29 -2.13
CA MET A 53 -9.09 -8.61 -2.68
C MET A 53 -8.01 -9.37 -1.91
N PHE A 54 -6.89 -8.70 -1.57
CA PHE A 54 -5.72 -9.32 -0.93
C PHE A 54 -5.67 -9.13 0.59
N GLY A 55 -6.44 -8.19 1.14
CA GLY A 55 -6.42 -7.88 2.56
C GLY A 55 -5.13 -7.18 3.03
N VAL A 56 -4.44 -6.50 2.12
CA VAL A 56 -3.10 -5.93 2.35
C VAL A 56 -3.15 -4.45 2.72
N GLY A 57 -4.32 -3.80 2.61
CA GLY A 57 -4.48 -2.38 2.92
C GLY A 57 -4.21 -1.43 1.74
N GLY A 58 -3.61 -1.90 0.65
CA GLY A 58 -3.46 -1.17 -0.63
C GLY A 58 -2.33 -0.13 -0.70
N GLY A 59 -1.82 0.36 0.41
CA GLY A 59 -0.83 1.43 0.44
C GLY A 59 0.47 1.14 -0.29
N PHE A 60 0.86 -0.12 -0.39
CA PHE A 60 2.07 -0.53 -1.11
C PHE A 60 2.05 -0.18 -2.61
N LEU A 61 0.87 0.06 -3.18
CA LEU A 61 0.69 0.50 -4.57
C LEU A 61 0.38 1.99 -4.67
N MET A 62 -0.33 2.54 -3.69
CA MET A 62 -0.80 3.92 -3.76
C MET A 62 0.35 4.92 -3.72
N THR A 63 1.27 4.79 -2.74
CA THR A 63 2.43 5.70 -2.65
C THR A 63 3.24 5.73 -3.95
N PRO A 64 3.69 4.59 -4.54
CA PRO A 64 4.37 4.61 -5.83
C PRO A 64 3.56 5.26 -6.95
N LEU A 65 2.26 4.97 -7.02
CA LEU A 65 1.40 5.57 -8.05
C LEU A 65 1.28 7.08 -7.88
N LEU A 66 1.18 7.57 -6.64
CA LEU A 66 1.16 9.01 -6.36
C LEU A 66 2.50 9.68 -6.72
N ILE A 67 3.62 9.03 -6.41
CA ILE A 67 4.96 9.50 -6.80
C ILE A 67 5.08 9.57 -8.34
N PHE A 68 4.57 8.60 -9.08
CA PHE A 68 4.62 8.60 -10.55
C PHE A 68 3.81 9.73 -11.20
N ILE A 69 2.79 10.27 -10.54
CA ILE A 69 2.05 11.45 -11.00
C ILE A 69 2.64 12.77 -10.47
N GLY A 70 3.76 12.71 -9.73
CA GLY A 70 4.50 13.88 -9.26
C GLY A 70 4.14 14.35 -7.85
N VAL A 71 3.32 13.61 -7.09
CA VAL A 71 3.06 13.96 -5.67
C VAL A 71 4.31 13.72 -4.84
N PRO A 72 4.76 14.71 -4.01
CA PRO A 72 5.91 14.52 -3.14
C PRO A 72 5.75 13.30 -2.23
N PRO A 73 6.79 12.46 -2.08
CA PRO A 73 6.70 11.19 -1.33
C PRO A 73 6.17 11.36 0.10
N ALA A 74 6.59 12.42 0.80
CA ALA A 74 6.12 12.71 2.15
C ALA A 74 4.62 12.99 2.23
N VAL A 75 4.05 13.71 1.23
CA VAL A 75 2.61 14.01 1.12
C VAL A 75 1.83 12.76 0.73
N ALA A 76 2.36 11.97 -0.21
CA ALA A 76 1.78 10.70 -0.63
C ALA A 76 1.59 9.77 0.57
N VAL A 77 2.65 9.53 1.36
CA VAL A 77 2.65 8.67 2.57
C VAL A 77 1.61 9.12 3.59
N ALA A 78 1.55 10.42 3.89
CA ALA A 78 0.63 10.94 4.90
C ALA A 78 -0.84 10.90 4.45
N SER A 79 -1.10 11.22 3.17
CA SER A 79 -2.46 11.35 2.65
C SER A 79 -3.10 9.98 2.36
N GLU A 80 -2.31 8.99 1.89
CA GLU A 80 -2.84 7.67 1.58
C GLU A 80 -3.24 6.87 2.82
N ALA A 81 -2.63 7.14 3.99
CA ALA A 81 -2.98 6.45 5.23
C ALA A 81 -4.49 6.52 5.52
N ASN A 82 -5.15 7.64 5.23
CA ASN A 82 -6.60 7.78 5.33
C ASN A 82 -7.37 6.85 4.39
N GLN A 83 -6.91 6.74 3.14
CA GLN A 83 -7.51 5.83 2.17
C GLN A 83 -7.37 4.38 2.63
N ILE A 84 -6.25 4.01 3.23
CA ILE A 84 -6.02 2.67 3.79
C ILE A 84 -6.99 2.40 4.94
N VAL A 85 -7.20 3.35 5.86
CA VAL A 85 -8.20 3.22 6.92
C VAL A 85 -9.56 2.94 6.33
N ALA A 86 -10.02 3.77 5.39
CA ALA A 86 -11.35 3.66 4.81
C ALA A 86 -11.55 2.35 4.03
N SER A 87 -10.59 1.97 3.19
CA SER A 87 -10.63 0.72 2.43
C SER A 87 -10.55 -0.52 3.34
N SER A 88 -9.75 -0.44 4.43
CA SER A 88 -9.61 -1.54 5.40
C SER A 88 -10.86 -1.71 6.25
N VAL A 89 -11.55 -0.62 6.64
CA VAL A 89 -12.86 -0.69 7.30
C VAL A 89 -13.88 -1.34 6.37
N SER A 90 -13.95 -0.87 5.12
CA SER A 90 -14.88 -1.38 4.12
C SER A 90 -14.64 -2.89 3.82
N GLY A 91 -13.40 -3.28 3.58
CA GLY A 91 -13.01 -4.69 3.38
C GLY A 91 -13.15 -5.53 4.66
N GLY A 92 -12.72 -5.00 5.80
CA GLY A 92 -12.75 -5.66 7.10
C GLY A 92 -14.15 -6.04 7.56
N LEU A 93 -15.16 -5.22 7.24
CA LEU A 93 -16.56 -5.51 7.57
C LEU A 93 -17.05 -6.83 6.95
N ALA A 94 -16.64 -7.13 5.72
CA ALA A 94 -16.96 -8.40 5.07
C ALA A 94 -16.36 -9.62 5.77
N TYR A 95 -15.12 -9.49 6.31
CA TYR A 95 -14.46 -10.56 7.08
C TYR A 95 -14.98 -10.66 8.51
N TRP A 96 -15.44 -9.54 9.10
CA TRP A 96 -16.09 -9.52 10.40
C TRP A 96 -17.39 -10.34 10.39
N GLN A 97 -18.26 -10.11 9.41
CA GLN A 97 -19.51 -10.85 9.24
C GLN A 97 -19.28 -12.36 9.13
N ARG A 98 -18.16 -12.78 8.56
CA ARG A 98 -17.77 -14.19 8.41
C ARG A 98 -17.07 -14.78 9.62
N ARG A 99 -16.90 -14.00 10.68
CA ARG A 99 -16.15 -14.40 11.87
C ARG A 99 -14.71 -14.85 11.57
N ALA A 100 -14.07 -14.31 10.53
CA ALA A 100 -12.71 -14.65 10.09
C ALA A 100 -11.63 -13.77 10.74
N ILE A 101 -11.96 -13.05 11.82
CA ILE A 101 -11.02 -12.19 12.56
C ILE A 101 -10.67 -12.82 13.90
N ASP A 102 -9.37 -12.96 14.19
CA ASP A 102 -8.87 -13.35 15.51
C ASP A 102 -8.57 -12.10 16.34
N ILE A 103 -9.58 -11.63 17.09
CA ILE A 103 -9.49 -10.39 17.87
C ILE A 103 -8.32 -10.40 18.87
N PRO A 104 -8.11 -11.46 19.68
CA PRO A 104 -6.95 -11.50 20.59
C PRO A 104 -5.62 -11.35 19.88
N MET A 105 -5.43 -12.01 18.74
CA MET A 105 -4.22 -11.87 17.92
C MET A 105 -4.09 -10.46 17.36
N GLY A 106 -5.20 -9.92 16.83
CA GLY A 106 -5.24 -8.55 16.30
C GLY A 106 -4.89 -7.48 17.34
N LEU A 107 -5.38 -7.62 18.59
CA LEU A 107 -5.06 -6.69 19.67
C LEU A 107 -3.58 -6.73 20.07
N ILE A 108 -2.97 -7.91 20.09
CA ILE A 108 -1.55 -8.07 20.39
C ILE A 108 -0.70 -7.44 19.27
N LEU A 109 -1.02 -7.72 18.03
CA LEU A 109 -0.35 -7.10 16.87
C LEU A 109 -0.53 -5.58 16.87
N MET A 110 -1.74 -5.11 17.21
CA MET A 110 -2.06 -3.69 17.30
C MET A 110 -1.24 -3.00 18.39
N SER A 111 -1.09 -3.59 19.57
CA SER A 111 -0.31 -2.99 20.66
C SER A 111 1.15 -2.77 20.25
N GLY A 112 1.79 -3.75 19.62
CA GLY A 112 3.11 -3.58 19.02
C GLY A 112 3.11 -2.54 17.90
N GLY A 113 2.09 -2.58 17.04
CA GLY A 113 1.95 -1.67 15.90
C GLY A 113 1.81 -0.20 16.29
N LEU A 114 1.08 0.11 17.36
CA LEU A 114 0.94 1.48 17.87
C LEU A 114 2.25 2.05 18.38
N VAL A 115 3.02 1.27 19.14
CA VAL A 115 4.36 1.68 19.62
C VAL A 115 5.31 1.84 18.43
N GLY A 116 5.26 0.90 17.49
CA GLY A 116 6.06 0.94 16.25
C GLY A 116 5.73 2.17 15.39
N SER A 117 4.44 2.48 15.20
CA SER A 117 4.03 3.63 14.39
C SER A 117 4.47 4.95 14.99
N TYR A 118 4.36 5.12 16.30
CA TYR A 118 4.90 6.31 16.97
C TYR A 118 6.41 6.45 16.76
N SER A 119 7.17 5.36 16.96
CA SER A 119 8.62 5.34 16.72
C SER A 119 8.96 5.66 15.26
N GLY A 120 8.18 5.12 14.31
CA GLY A 120 8.36 5.36 12.88
C GLY A 120 8.13 6.83 12.49
N VAL A 121 7.10 7.48 13.05
CA VAL A 121 6.83 8.90 12.82
C VAL A 121 7.97 9.79 13.36
N GLN A 122 8.55 9.46 14.51
CA GLN A 122 9.70 10.20 15.05
C GLN A 122 10.94 10.03 14.16
N ILE A 123 11.20 8.83 13.64
CA ILE A 123 12.27 8.59 12.67
C ILE A 123 12.01 9.39 11.39
N PHE A 124 10.78 9.36 10.87
CA PHE A 124 10.38 10.13 9.70
C PHE A 124 10.64 11.63 9.89
N LYS A 125 10.25 12.19 11.05
CA LYS A 125 10.48 13.59 11.41
C LYS A 125 11.97 13.94 11.45
N ALA A 126 12.79 13.11 12.07
CA ALA A 126 14.23 13.29 12.14
C ALA A 126 14.88 13.29 10.75
N LEU A 127 14.48 12.36 9.88
CA LEU A 127 14.99 12.24 8.52
C LEU A 127 14.53 13.41 7.62
N ARG A 128 13.31 13.90 7.85
CA ARG A 128 12.79 15.09 7.17
C ARG A 128 13.63 16.33 7.51
N ALA A 129 14.05 16.48 8.76
CA ALA A 129 14.91 17.58 9.18
C ALA A 129 16.29 17.57 8.49
N VAL A 130 16.77 16.40 8.05
CA VAL A 130 18.02 16.22 7.30
C VAL A 130 17.78 16.30 5.78
N GLY A 131 16.53 16.40 5.31
CA GLY A 131 16.18 16.43 3.88
C GLY A 131 16.32 15.10 3.16
N GLN A 132 16.37 13.97 3.86
CA GLN A 132 16.65 12.62 3.30
C GLN A 132 15.41 11.72 3.25
N VAL A 133 14.20 12.25 3.52
CA VAL A 133 12.98 11.45 3.61
C VAL A 133 12.61 10.79 2.30
N ASP A 134 12.67 11.52 1.19
CA ASP A 134 12.20 11.04 -0.11
C ASP A 134 13.09 9.88 -0.61
N LEU A 135 14.39 9.98 -0.40
CA LEU A 135 15.34 8.93 -0.72
C LEU A 135 15.10 7.68 0.15
N LEU A 136 14.86 7.87 1.46
CA LEU A 136 14.57 6.76 2.36
C LEU A 136 13.29 6.04 1.97
N ILE A 137 12.22 6.78 1.66
CA ILE A 137 10.95 6.21 1.23
C ILE A 137 11.17 5.38 -0.03
N SER A 138 11.73 5.97 -1.08
CA SER A 138 11.95 5.30 -2.36
C SER A 138 12.83 4.06 -2.24
N LEU A 139 13.94 4.16 -1.50
CA LEU A 139 14.85 3.03 -1.27
C LEU A 139 14.16 1.91 -0.47
N SER A 140 13.41 2.27 0.57
CA SER A 140 12.64 1.31 1.36
C SER A 140 11.61 0.58 0.50
N TYR A 141 10.89 1.30 -0.38
CA TYR A 141 9.96 0.69 -1.31
C TYR A 141 10.65 -0.30 -2.25
N VAL A 142 11.72 0.11 -2.92
CA VAL A 142 12.50 -0.77 -3.82
C VAL A 142 12.96 -2.03 -3.09
N LEU A 143 13.53 -1.88 -1.90
CA LEU A 143 14.03 -3.01 -1.11
C LEU A 143 12.89 -3.96 -0.71
N PHE A 144 11.82 -3.43 -0.09
CA PHE A 144 10.74 -4.26 0.43
C PHE A 144 9.89 -4.89 -0.66
N LEU A 145 9.53 -4.13 -1.74
CA LEU A 145 8.77 -4.70 -2.84
C LEU A 145 9.56 -5.79 -3.57
N SER A 146 10.87 -5.59 -3.78
CA SER A 146 11.72 -6.59 -4.42
C SER A 146 11.83 -7.86 -3.59
N VAL A 147 12.14 -7.74 -2.30
CA VAL A 147 12.31 -8.91 -1.41
C VAL A 147 10.99 -9.66 -1.24
N ILE A 148 9.91 -8.96 -0.88
CA ILE A 148 8.61 -9.61 -0.62
C ILE A 148 8.01 -10.13 -1.92
N GLY A 149 8.08 -9.36 -3.00
CA GLY A 149 7.61 -9.79 -4.32
C GLY A 149 8.33 -11.03 -4.82
N ALA A 150 9.67 -11.10 -4.68
CA ALA A 150 10.44 -12.28 -5.05
C ALA A 150 10.09 -13.52 -4.20
N LEU A 151 9.92 -13.36 -2.88
CA LEU A 151 9.50 -14.44 -2.00
C LEU A 151 8.11 -14.97 -2.37
N MET A 152 7.14 -14.08 -2.59
CA MET A 152 5.79 -14.44 -2.98
C MET A 152 5.75 -15.12 -4.36
N LEU A 153 6.53 -14.61 -5.33
CA LEU A 153 6.61 -15.20 -6.66
C LEU A 153 7.21 -16.62 -6.60
N ARG A 154 8.31 -16.78 -5.87
CA ARG A 154 8.93 -18.10 -5.68
C ARG A 154 7.94 -19.12 -5.11
N GLU A 155 7.17 -18.75 -4.10
CA GLU A 155 6.16 -19.67 -3.53
C GLU A 155 5.01 -19.96 -4.49
N SER A 156 4.54 -18.96 -5.22
CA SER A 156 3.49 -19.13 -6.23
C SER A 156 3.94 -20.09 -7.33
N ILE A 157 5.16 -19.95 -7.82
CA ILE A 157 5.73 -20.87 -8.82
C ILE A 157 5.86 -22.29 -8.23
N GLN A 158 6.33 -22.42 -7.00
CA GLN A 158 6.43 -23.73 -6.34
C GLN A 158 5.06 -24.40 -6.15
N ALA A 159 4.04 -23.63 -5.76
CA ALA A 159 2.68 -24.12 -5.59
C ALA A 159 2.05 -24.58 -6.94
N LEU A 160 2.23 -23.79 -8.00
CA LEU A 160 1.77 -24.13 -9.34
C LEU A 160 2.47 -25.37 -9.91
N ASN A 161 3.78 -25.48 -9.71
CA ASN A 161 4.55 -26.64 -10.15
C ASN A 161 4.18 -27.91 -9.38
N ALA A 162 3.99 -27.82 -8.06
CA ALA A 162 3.55 -28.95 -7.24
C ALA A 162 2.17 -29.48 -7.68
N ARG A 163 1.26 -28.58 -8.07
CA ARG A 163 -0.04 -28.93 -8.65
C ARG A 163 0.07 -29.64 -10.00
N ARG A 164 0.94 -29.14 -10.89
CA ARG A 164 1.19 -29.77 -12.21
C ARG A 164 1.76 -31.17 -12.09
N LEU A 165 2.57 -31.43 -11.05
CA LEU A 165 3.19 -32.73 -10.78
C LEU A 165 2.29 -33.70 -9.99
N GLY A 166 1.02 -33.34 -9.74
CA GLY A 166 0.07 -34.20 -9.01
C GLY A 166 0.41 -34.41 -7.53
N ASN A 167 1.44 -33.74 -7.02
CA ASN A 167 1.79 -33.78 -5.61
C ASN A 167 0.90 -32.81 -4.82
N PRO A 168 0.06 -33.28 -3.89
CA PRO A 168 -0.70 -32.38 -3.05
C PRO A 168 0.29 -31.51 -2.27
N VAL A 169 0.19 -30.18 -2.44
CA VAL A 169 0.93 -29.25 -1.59
C VAL A 169 0.58 -29.62 -0.15
N ARG A 170 1.53 -30.23 0.55
CA ARG A 170 1.34 -30.59 1.96
C ARG A 170 0.96 -29.31 2.70
N ALA A 171 -0.31 -29.22 3.09
CA ALA A 171 -0.77 -28.16 3.97
C ALA A 171 0.15 -28.15 5.19
N ARG A 172 1.00 -27.15 5.28
CA ARG A 172 1.92 -26.99 6.42
C ARG A 172 1.06 -27.01 7.70
N ARG A 173 1.29 -28.00 8.55
CA ARG A 173 0.52 -28.17 9.79
C ARG A 173 0.66 -26.92 10.64
N PRO A 174 -0.43 -26.28 11.08
CA PRO A 174 -0.36 -25.12 11.94
C PRO A 174 0.37 -25.49 13.26
N GLY A 175 1.26 -24.63 13.74
CA GLY A 175 1.77 -24.73 15.10
C GLY A 175 3.05 -25.53 15.35
N GLN A 176 3.73 -26.07 14.33
CA GLN A 176 5.04 -26.71 14.55
C GLN A 176 6.20 -25.70 14.45
N HIS A 177 6.37 -24.91 15.50
CA HIS A 177 7.57 -24.06 15.67
C HIS A 177 8.33 -24.51 16.91
N SER A 178 9.46 -25.19 16.75
CA SER A 178 10.33 -25.51 17.87
C SER A 178 10.96 -24.26 18.51
N TRP A 179 11.13 -23.18 17.76
CA TRP A 179 11.78 -21.94 18.23
C TRP A 179 10.85 -21.02 19.02
N ILE A 180 9.60 -20.87 18.58
CA ILE A 180 8.59 -20.02 19.23
C ILE A 180 8.02 -20.68 20.49
N LEU A 181 8.10 -22.02 20.59
CA LEU A 181 7.63 -22.78 21.74
C LEU A 181 8.52 -22.64 22.98
N GLY A 182 9.76 -22.13 22.87
CA GLY A 182 10.67 -21.89 24.00
C GLY A 182 10.41 -20.60 24.77
N LEU A 183 9.60 -19.66 24.25
CA LEU A 183 9.39 -18.34 24.83
C LEU A 183 8.31 -18.34 25.93
N PRO A 184 8.44 -17.50 26.99
CA PRO A 184 7.43 -17.31 28.01
C PRO A 184 6.16 -16.63 27.48
N PHE A 185 5.12 -16.50 28.32
CA PHE A 185 3.84 -15.86 28.00
C PHE A 185 3.07 -16.51 26.82
N ARG A 186 2.81 -17.81 26.94
CA ARG A 186 2.05 -18.55 25.93
C ARG A 186 0.57 -18.28 26.05
N MET A 187 -0.08 -18.02 24.90
CA MET A 187 -1.50 -17.77 24.82
C MET A 187 -2.14 -18.66 23.74
N ARG A 188 -3.38 -19.08 23.96
CA ARG A 188 -4.12 -19.91 23.02
C ARG A 188 -5.04 -19.05 22.17
N PHE A 189 -4.78 -19.00 20.87
CA PHE A 189 -5.58 -18.31 19.87
C PHE A 189 -6.58 -19.28 19.25
N ARG A 190 -7.86 -19.18 19.65
CA ARG A 190 -8.87 -20.18 19.28
C ARG A 190 -9.19 -20.19 17.80
N ARG A 191 -9.25 -19.01 17.14
CA ARG A 191 -9.58 -18.90 15.71
C ARG A 191 -8.43 -19.26 14.80
N SER A 192 -7.23 -18.83 15.15
CA SER A 192 -5.99 -19.18 14.44
C SER A 192 -5.52 -20.62 14.72
N LYS A 193 -6.15 -21.30 15.71
CA LYS A 193 -5.76 -22.65 16.18
C LYS A 193 -4.27 -22.73 16.56
N LEU A 194 -3.72 -21.65 17.08
CA LEU A 194 -2.32 -21.52 17.47
C LEU A 194 -2.17 -21.47 18.98
N TYR A 195 -1.06 -22.08 19.46
CA TYR A 195 -0.60 -21.94 20.83
C TYR A 195 0.85 -21.44 20.78
N ILE A 196 1.02 -20.12 20.90
CA ILE A 196 2.31 -19.44 20.73
C ILE A 196 2.51 -18.37 21.81
N SER A 197 3.76 -17.94 22.00
CA SER A 197 4.09 -16.79 22.83
C SER A 197 3.53 -15.48 22.24
N ILE A 198 3.22 -14.51 23.09
CA ILE A 198 2.78 -13.16 22.72
C ILE A 198 3.94 -12.33 22.12
N ILE A 199 5.18 -12.65 22.46
CA ILE A 199 6.36 -11.86 22.09
C ILE A 199 6.54 -11.74 20.56
N PRO A 200 6.54 -12.82 19.76
CA PRO A 200 6.70 -12.70 18.30
C PRO A 200 5.62 -11.86 17.63
N PRO A 201 4.31 -12.00 17.91
CA PRO A 201 3.30 -11.10 17.38
C PRO A 201 3.53 -9.63 17.73
N VAL A 202 3.91 -9.30 18.98
CA VAL A 202 4.21 -7.91 19.38
C VAL A 202 5.39 -7.35 18.59
N ILE A 203 6.46 -8.11 18.44
CA ILE A 203 7.64 -7.70 17.66
C ILE A 203 7.27 -7.49 16.19
N ILE A 204 6.52 -8.41 15.59
CA ILE A 204 6.03 -8.25 14.21
C ILE A 204 5.17 -6.99 14.10
N GLY A 205 4.22 -6.80 15.03
CA GLY A 205 3.39 -5.60 15.09
C GLY A 205 4.23 -4.33 15.14
N PHE A 206 5.25 -4.28 16.01
CA PHE A 206 6.14 -3.14 16.16
C PHE A 206 6.87 -2.80 14.85
N PHE A 207 7.54 -3.77 14.22
CA PHE A 207 8.26 -3.51 12.97
C PHE A 207 7.32 -3.12 11.84
N VAL A 208 6.17 -3.77 11.74
CA VAL A 208 5.18 -3.45 10.71
C VAL A 208 4.58 -2.06 10.93
N GLY A 209 4.26 -1.68 12.17
CA GLY A 209 3.78 -0.34 12.50
C GLY A 209 4.82 0.74 12.21
N MET A 210 6.09 0.49 12.53
CA MET A 210 7.19 1.40 12.23
C MET A 210 7.36 1.59 10.71
N MET A 211 7.37 0.50 9.93
CA MET A 211 7.44 0.57 8.47
C MET A 211 6.20 1.24 7.87
N SER A 212 5.03 0.98 8.43
CA SER A 212 3.79 1.65 8.03
C SER A 212 3.87 3.16 8.15
N ALA A 213 4.48 3.67 9.23
CA ALA A 213 4.64 5.10 9.45
C ALA A 213 5.70 5.74 8.54
N ILE A 214 6.76 5.01 8.19
CA ILE A 214 7.82 5.51 7.31
C ILE A 214 7.41 5.49 5.84
N MET A 215 6.80 4.37 5.40
CA MET A 215 6.48 4.12 4.00
C MET A 215 5.04 4.48 3.62
N GLY A 216 4.12 4.64 4.58
CA GLY A 216 2.71 4.86 4.31
C GLY A 216 1.91 3.60 3.91
N VAL A 217 2.55 2.42 3.81
CA VAL A 217 1.95 1.17 3.27
C VAL A 217 0.75 0.64 4.06
N GLY A 218 0.49 1.15 5.26
CA GLY A 218 -0.52 0.60 6.16
C GLY A 218 -0.11 -0.73 6.81
N GLY A 219 1.10 -1.20 6.53
CA GLY A 219 1.70 -2.38 7.13
C GLY A 219 1.17 -3.73 6.65
N GLY A 220 0.01 -3.80 5.98
CA GLY A 220 -0.62 -5.07 5.59
C GLY A 220 0.20 -5.90 4.64
N PHE A 221 0.93 -5.25 3.75
CA PHE A 221 1.81 -5.89 2.78
C PHE A 221 2.93 -6.71 3.46
N ILE A 222 3.46 -6.24 4.57
CA ILE A 222 4.48 -6.94 5.37
C ILE A 222 3.79 -7.86 6.40
N MET A 223 2.66 -7.42 6.97
CA MET A 223 1.92 -8.15 7.99
C MET A 223 1.40 -9.50 7.49
N VAL A 224 0.77 -9.54 6.30
CA VAL A 224 0.18 -10.75 5.75
C VAL A 224 1.25 -11.85 5.55
N PRO A 225 2.38 -11.61 4.86
CA PRO A 225 3.47 -12.58 4.79
C PRO A 225 4.03 -12.96 6.17
N ALA A 226 4.24 -12.00 7.07
CA ALA A 226 4.78 -12.28 8.40
C ALA A 226 3.85 -13.21 9.20
N MET A 227 2.54 -13.00 9.16
CA MET A 227 1.58 -13.87 9.82
C MET A 227 1.52 -15.27 9.20
N ILE A 228 1.68 -15.38 7.87
CA ILE A 228 1.66 -16.67 7.17
C ILE A 228 2.97 -17.45 7.41
N TYR A 229 4.12 -16.79 7.30
CA TYR A 229 5.42 -17.47 7.30
C TYR A 229 6.02 -17.61 8.70
N ILE A 230 5.94 -16.56 9.51
CA ILE A 230 6.51 -16.56 10.87
C ILE A 230 5.52 -17.17 11.85
N LEU A 231 4.25 -16.71 11.87
CA LEU A 231 3.26 -17.22 12.83
C LEU A 231 2.52 -18.47 12.33
N ARG A 232 2.62 -18.83 11.04
CA ARG A 232 1.95 -19.98 10.39
C ARG A 232 0.44 -20.00 10.60
N MET A 233 -0.18 -18.84 10.51
CA MET A 233 -1.61 -18.69 10.62
C MET A 233 -2.33 -19.16 9.33
N PRO A 234 -3.59 -19.66 9.47
CA PRO A 234 -4.42 -19.97 8.31
C PRO A 234 -4.73 -18.69 7.51
N THR A 235 -4.55 -18.73 6.19
CA THR A 235 -4.68 -17.55 5.29
C THR A 235 -6.01 -16.82 5.45
N ASN A 236 -7.13 -17.55 5.64
CA ASN A 236 -8.46 -16.94 5.79
C ASN A 236 -8.57 -16.06 7.04
N VAL A 237 -7.88 -16.43 8.13
CA VAL A 237 -7.86 -15.65 9.39
C VAL A 237 -6.85 -14.53 9.32
N VAL A 238 -5.76 -14.72 8.59
CA VAL A 238 -4.71 -13.70 8.38
C VAL A 238 -5.30 -12.44 7.77
N ILE A 239 -6.03 -12.57 6.65
CA ILE A 239 -6.60 -11.43 5.92
C ILE A 239 -7.52 -10.59 6.82
N GLY A 240 -8.44 -11.23 7.52
CA GLY A 240 -9.35 -10.51 8.42
C GLY A 240 -8.64 -9.88 9.62
N THR A 241 -7.67 -10.57 10.21
CA THR A 241 -6.92 -10.09 11.38
C THR A 241 -5.96 -8.96 11.00
N SER A 242 -5.33 -9.02 9.81
CA SER A 242 -4.49 -7.93 9.30
C SER A 242 -5.30 -6.67 9.04
N LEU A 243 -6.46 -6.77 8.36
CA LEU A 243 -7.33 -5.60 8.15
C LEU A 243 -7.76 -4.96 9.46
N PHE A 244 -8.13 -5.77 10.47
CA PHE A 244 -8.48 -5.26 11.80
C PHE A 244 -7.33 -4.46 12.43
N GLN A 245 -6.12 -4.99 12.42
CA GLN A 245 -4.94 -4.31 12.99
C GLN A 245 -4.57 -3.06 12.18
N ILE A 246 -4.61 -3.13 10.83
CA ILE A 246 -4.30 -2.02 9.94
C ILE A 246 -5.18 -0.81 10.21
N ILE A 247 -6.49 -0.97 10.42
CA ILE A 247 -7.41 0.13 10.71
C ILE A 247 -6.88 1.00 11.85
N PHE A 248 -6.50 0.40 12.97
CA PHE A 248 -6.05 1.14 14.14
C PHE A 248 -4.65 1.71 13.98
N VAL A 249 -3.72 0.95 13.42
CA VAL A 249 -2.35 1.39 13.23
C VAL A 249 -2.27 2.52 12.21
N THR A 250 -2.96 2.40 11.07
CA THR A 250 -2.95 3.48 10.06
C THR A 250 -3.73 4.71 10.50
N ALA A 251 -4.82 4.55 11.27
CA ALA A 251 -5.50 5.70 11.89
C ALA A 251 -4.54 6.46 12.82
N SER A 252 -3.75 5.75 13.62
CA SER A 252 -2.74 6.38 14.48
C SER A 252 -1.62 7.03 13.68
N VAL A 253 -1.15 6.40 12.61
CA VAL A 253 -0.17 6.98 11.67
C VAL A 253 -0.69 8.28 11.07
N THR A 254 -1.95 8.29 10.61
CA THR A 254 -2.59 9.50 10.08
C THR A 254 -2.59 10.64 11.10
N ILE A 255 -3.02 10.36 12.34
CA ILE A 255 -3.07 11.36 13.41
C ILE A 255 -1.66 11.87 13.72
N PHE A 256 -0.69 10.99 13.84
CA PHE A 256 0.68 11.38 14.14
C PHE A 256 1.31 12.22 13.01
N HIS A 257 1.12 11.84 11.74
CA HIS A 257 1.60 12.66 10.61
C HIS A 257 0.88 14.00 10.49
N ALA A 258 -0.42 14.05 10.79
CA ALA A 258 -1.17 15.30 10.78
C ALA A 258 -0.68 16.28 11.86
N VAL A 259 -0.42 15.76 13.07
CA VAL A 259 -0.01 16.59 14.21
C VAL A 259 1.48 16.97 14.13
N GLU A 260 2.36 15.99 13.84
CA GLU A 260 3.81 16.17 13.93
C GLU A 260 4.43 16.74 12.66
N ASN A 261 3.95 16.30 11.49
CA ASN A 261 4.59 16.58 10.20
C ASN A 261 3.82 17.57 9.31
N GLN A 262 2.51 17.76 9.56
CA GLN A 262 1.63 18.65 8.78
C GLN A 262 1.70 18.41 7.25
N THR A 263 1.88 17.14 6.84
CA THR A 263 2.02 16.73 5.43
C THR A 263 0.75 16.13 4.83
N LEU A 264 -0.34 16.08 5.61
CA LEU A 264 -1.60 15.49 5.20
C LEU A 264 -2.39 16.43 4.28
N ASP A 265 -2.54 16.06 2.99
CA ASP A 265 -3.43 16.73 2.06
C ASP A 265 -4.84 16.14 2.15
N ILE A 266 -5.78 16.92 2.72
CA ILE A 266 -7.16 16.47 2.97
C ILE A 266 -7.92 16.25 1.67
N VAL A 267 -7.67 17.07 0.64
CA VAL A 267 -8.34 16.97 -0.65
C VAL A 267 -7.93 15.69 -1.34
N LEU A 268 -6.63 15.43 -1.42
CA LEU A 268 -6.07 14.20 -1.96
C LEU A 268 -6.61 12.99 -1.20
N ALA A 269 -6.53 12.99 0.13
CA ALA A 269 -7.00 11.90 0.98
C ALA A 269 -8.49 11.59 0.73
N THR A 270 -9.35 12.62 0.64
CA THR A 270 -10.80 12.44 0.43
C THR A 270 -11.10 11.80 -0.92
N LEU A 271 -10.46 12.26 -2.01
CA LEU A 271 -10.66 11.69 -3.34
C LEU A 271 -10.21 10.24 -3.42
N LEU A 272 -9.06 9.92 -2.84
CA LEU A 272 -8.55 8.55 -2.76
C LEU A 272 -9.46 7.65 -1.92
N MET A 273 -10.04 8.19 -0.82
CA MET A 273 -10.98 7.45 0.04
C MET A 273 -12.25 7.07 -0.70
N ILE A 274 -12.86 7.99 -1.45
CA ILE A 274 -14.09 7.72 -2.23
C ILE A 274 -13.86 6.54 -3.18
N GLY A 275 -12.80 6.60 -3.99
CA GLY A 275 -12.42 5.50 -4.87
C GLY A 275 -12.08 4.21 -4.09
N GLY A 276 -11.29 4.35 -3.02
CA GLY A 276 -10.80 3.26 -2.21
C GLY A 276 -11.90 2.42 -1.55
N VAL A 277 -12.92 3.07 -0.99
CA VAL A 277 -14.07 2.39 -0.35
C VAL A 277 -14.86 1.57 -1.36
N ILE A 278 -15.19 2.17 -2.50
CA ILE A 278 -15.94 1.48 -3.58
C ILE A 278 -15.12 0.31 -4.12
N GLY A 279 -13.86 0.55 -4.42
CA GLY A 279 -12.94 -0.48 -4.91
C GLY A 279 -12.80 -1.64 -3.91
N ALA A 280 -12.63 -1.35 -2.62
CA ALA A 280 -12.44 -2.37 -1.59
C ALA A 280 -13.64 -3.31 -1.44
N GLN A 281 -14.85 -2.79 -1.56
CA GLN A 281 -16.08 -3.62 -1.52
C GLN A 281 -16.13 -4.59 -2.70
N ILE A 282 -15.87 -4.08 -3.92
CA ILE A 282 -15.85 -4.90 -5.13
C ILE A 282 -14.71 -5.93 -5.04
N GLY A 283 -13.53 -5.50 -4.60
CA GLY A 283 -12.35 -6.35 -4.42
C GLY A 283 -12.58 -7.48 -3.42
N ALA A 284 -13.19 -7.19 -2.28
CA ALA A 284 -13.55 -8.20 -1.28
C ALA A 284 -14.54 -9.24 -1.79
N TYR A 285 -15.46 -8.85 -2.67
CA TYR A 285 -16.41 -9.77 -3.31
C TYR A 285 -15.72 -10.64 -4.37
N VAL A 286 -14.89 -10.07 -5.23
CA VAL A 286 -14.16 -10.79 -6.28
C VAL A 286 -13.07 -11.71 -5.71
N GLY A 287 -12.34 -11.23 -4.69
CA GLY A 287 -11.27 -12.00 -4.05
C GLY A 287 -11.72 -13.33 -3.45
N GLN A 288 -13.00 -13.43 -3.10
CA GLN A 288 -13.60 -14.65 -2.58
C GLN A 288 -13.81 -15.75 -3.65
N ARG A 289 -13.88 -15.36 -4.92
CA ARG A 289 -14.09 -16.30 -6.05
C ARG A 289 -12.78 -16.84 -6.61
N LEU A 290 -11.65 -16.19 -6.31
CA LEU A 290 -10.35 -16.56 -6.80
C LEU A 290 -9.65 -17.55 -5.85
N GLN A 291 -8.86 -18.44 -6.42
CA GLN A 291 -8.05 -19.37 -5.63
C GLN A 291 -6.87 -18.61 -5.01
N GLY A 292 -6.59 -18.85 -3.73
CA GLY A 292 -5.57 -18.10 -2.99
C GLY A 292 -4.16 -18.14 -3.63
N GLU A 293 -3.84 -19.18 -4.41
CA GLU A 293 -2.57 -19.32 -5.12
C GLU A 293 -2.47 -18.36 -6.31
N GLN A 294 -3.57 -18.23 -7.08
CA GLN A 294 -3.66 -17.30 -8.23
C GLN A 294 -3.60 -15.86 -7.74
N LEU A 295 -4.27 -15.59 -6.62
CA LEU A 295 -4.26 -14.29 -5.97
C LEU A 295 -2.83 -13.87 -5.58
N ARG A 296 -2.08 -14.77 -4.95
CA ARG A 296 -0.69 -14.51 -4.54
C ARG A 296 0.24 -14.31 -5.74
N ALA A 297 0.07 -15.11 -6.81
CA ALA A 297 0.85 -14.96 -8.02
C ALA A 297 0.63 -13.59 -8.69
N LEU A 298 -0.65 -13.18 -8.80
CA LEU A 298 -1.02 -11.89 -9.37
C LEU A 298 -0.46 -10.73 -8.53
N LEU A 299 -0.60 -10.80 -7.20
CA LEU A 299 -0.04 -9.82 -6.29
C LEU A 299 1.48 -9.72 -6.42
N ALA A 300 2.18 -10.86 -6.43
CA ALA A 300 3.63 -10.90 -6.58
C ALA A 300 4.10 -10.24 -7.88
N LEU A 301 3.39 -10.49 -8.98
CA LEU A 301 3.72 -9.91 -10.28
C LEU A 301 3.55 -8.38 -10.27
N ILE A 302 2.43 -7.88 -9.73
CA ILE A 302 2.15 -6.44 -9.63
C ILE A 302 3.21 -5.76 -8.75
N VAL A 303 3.51 -6.36 -7.60
CA VAL A 303 4.52 -5.85 -6.65
C VAL A 303 5.89 -5.74 -7.30
N LEU A 304 6.32 -6.78 -8.02
CA LEU A 304 7.60 -6.76 -8.73
C LEU A 304 7.63 -5.76 -9.88
N ALA A 305 6.53 -5.61 -10.61
CA ALA A 305 6.44 -4.64 -11.70
C ALA A 305 6.57 -3.19 -11.16
N VAL A 306 5.89 -2.88 -10.06
CA VAL A 306 5.98 -1.56 -9.40
C VAL A 306 7.37 -1.35 -8.80
N GLY A 307 7.94 -2.36 -8.12
CA GLY A 307 9.29 -2.28 -7.57
C GLY A 307 10.36 -2.08 -8.64
N ALA A 308 10.24 -2.78 -9.79
CA ALA A 308 11.12 -2.60 -10.94
C ALA A 308 11.01 -1.18 -11.51
N ARG A 309 9.79 -0.65 -11.65
CA ARG A 309 9.57 0.72 -12.13
C ARG A 309 10.22 1.75 -11.19
N LEU A 310 10.00 1.63 -9.88
CA LEU A 310 10.66 2.51 -8.90
C LEU A 310 12.19 2.41 -8.93
N LEU A 311 12.72 1.19 -9.12
CA LEU A 311 14.16 1.00 -9.25
C LEU A 311 14.70 1.73 -10.51
N PHE A 312 13.98 1.62 -11.64
CA PHE A 312 14.35 2.35 -12.85
C PHE A 312 14.33 3.86 -12.63
N ASP A 313 13.29 4.40 -12.01
CA ASP A 313 13.17 5.84 -11.75
C ASP A 313 14.25 6.33 -10.76
N LEU A 314 14.75 5.46 -9.86
CA LEU A 314 15.82 5.78 -8.92
C LEU A 314 17.23 5.74 -9.55
N VAL A 315 17.44 4.88 -10.56
CA VAL A 315 18.74 4.65 -11.19
C VAL A 315 18.95 5.54 -12.42
N ILE A 316 17.88 5.90 -13.13
CA ILE A 316 17.96 6.77 -14.29
C ILE A 316 18.03 8.22 -13.81
N GLU A 317 19.10 8.91 -14.14
CA GLU A 317 19.25 10.33 -13.85
C GLU A 317 18.08 11.11 -14.47
N PRO A 318 17.42 12.03 -13.71
CA PRO A 318 16.38 12.86 -14.25
C PRO A 318 16.95 13.72 -15.40
N GLN A 319 16.30 13.68 -16.55
CA GLN A 319 16.74 14.42 -17.75
C GLN A 319 16.76 15.93 -17.56
N GLU A 320 16.11 16.45 -16.51
CA GLU A 320 16.05 17.85 -16.17
C GLU A 320 16.52 18.09 -14.74
N LEU A 321 17.82 18.33 -14.58
CA LEU A 321 18.45 18.70 -13.30
C LEU A 321 18.00 20.08 -12.79
N TYR A 322 17.53 20.97 -13.67
CA TYR A 322 17.00 22.29 -13.36
C TYR A 322 15.93 22.69 -14.39
N SER A 323 14.67 22.71 -14.03
CA SER A 323 13.64 23.40 -14.81
C SER A 323 13.63 24.89 -14.41
N ILE A 324 14.46 25.66 -15.04
CA ILE A 324 14.31 27.13 -15.02
C ILE A 324 13.21 27.42 -16.04
N THR A 325 11.97 27.55 -15.60
CA THR A 325 10.93 28.18 -16.42
C THR A 325 11.34 29.64 -16.58
N PRO A 326 11.69 30.11 -17.79
CA PRO A 326 11.91 31.54 -17.98
C PRO A 326 10.57 32.22 -17.68
N LEU A 327 10.57 33.11 -16.67
CA LEU A 327 9.49 34.04 -16.48
C LEU A 327 9.41 34.86 -17.78
N THR A 328 8.53 34.51 -18.67
CA THR A 328 8.17 35.37 -19.81
C THR A 328 7.63 36.64 -19.20
N PRO A 329 8.26 37.80 -19.44
CA PRO A 329 7.73 39.04 -18.97
C PRO A 329 6.39 39.32 -19.67
N ALA A 330 5.30 39.21 -18.94
CA ALA A 330 3.95 39.52 -19.39
C ALA A 330 3.77 41.07 -19.44
N LEU A 331 4.77 41.78 -19.98
CA LEU A 331 4.73 43.26 -20.09
C LEU A 331 5.21 43.72 -21.47
N GLU A 332 4.64 43.18 -22.53
CA GLU A 332 4.78 43.81 -23.84
C GLU A 332 3.57 43.54 -24.74
N SER A 333 2.39 43.99 -24.28
CA SER A 333 1.25 44.28 -25.15
C SER A 333 0.19 45.04 -24.37
N ALA A 334 0.45 46.28 -24.08
CA ALA A 334 -0.60 47.28 -23.92
C ALA A 334 -0.26 48.43 -24.87
N PRO A 335 -1.13 48.72 -25.87
CA PRO A 335 -1.04 49.90 -26.70
C PRO A 335 -1.40 51.17 -25.93
#